data_06e5fa04df8f8c5777b4ec2545636875
#
_entry.id   06e5fa04df8f8c5777b4ec2545636875
#
_cell.length_a   1.000
_cell.length_b   1.000
_cell.length_c   1.000
_cell.angle_alpha   90.00
_cell.angle_beta   90.00
_cell.angle_gamma   90.00
#
_symmetry.space_group_name_H-M   'P 1'
#
loop_
_entity.id
_entity.type
_entity.pdbx_description
1 polymer ?
#
loop_
_entity_poly.entity_id
_entity_poly.type
_entity_poly.pdbx_seq_one_letter_code
_entity_poly.pdbx_strand_id
1 'polypeptide(L)'
;MLFCRIVSHKIFEMKKLFLMIALVAATLMFTSGFNEEAGYGGRGETAADVRLENSFGSVSLKDYRGQYVLLSFWSSEDAASRMLCANYARECGKNGKAVHLGVNFDEQKALFEAIVDADSLDAKAQYNITGKAAASLRHDYRLEGGQLGTVLIDPKGRIAAVNPTPEQIAKL
;
A
#
# COMPACT_ATOMS: atom_id res chain seq x y z
N MET A 1 8.62 -35.75 -57.32
CA MET A 1 7.65 -35.95 -56.24
C MET A 1 8.23 -35.96 -54.81
N LEU A 2 9.49 -36.36 -54.61
CA LEU A 2 10.13 -36.43 -53.28
C LEU A 2 10.44 -35.07 -52.66
N PHE A 3 10.83 -34.08 -53.44
CA PHE A 3 11.23 -32.74 -52.98
C PHE A 3 10.07 -31.95 -52.31
N CYS A 4 8.86 -32.09 -52.83
CA CYS A 4 7.67 -31.39 -52.31
C CYS A 4 7.25 -31.93 -50.92
N ARG A 5 7.52 -33.20 -50.63
CA ARG A 5 7.20 -33.86 -49.37
C ARG A 5 8.16 -33.44 -48.26
N ILE A 6 9.45 -33.22 -48.58
CA ILE A 6 10.46 -32.78 -47.62
C ILE A 6 10.23 -31.33 -47.20
N VAL A 7 9.87 -30.48 -48.17
CA VAL A 7 9.58 -29.05 -47.90
C VAL A 7 8.31 -28.90 -47.04
N SER A 8 7.28 -29.68 -47.33
CA SER A 8 6.02 -29.68 -46.55
C SER A 8 6.25 -30.13 -45.11
N HIS A 9 7.09 -31.15 -44.89
CA HIS A 9 7.42 -31.65 -43.57
C HIS A 9 8.22 -30.63 -42.75
N LYS A 10 9.20 -29.95 -43.35
CA LYS A 10 9.95 -28.88 -42.69
C LYS A 10 9.08 -27.68 -42.32
N ILE A 11 8.14 -27.29 -43.16
CA ILE A 11 7.18 -26.19 -42.87
C ILE A 11 6.25 -26.58 -41.71
N PHE A 12 5.84 -27.84 -41.63
CA PHE A 12 4.99 -28.34 -40.56
C PHE A 12 5.73 -28.36 -39.20
N GLU A 13 6.97 -28.79 -39.16
CA GLU A 13 7.81 -28.78 -37.98
C GLU A 13 8.16 -27.35 -37.53
N MET A 14 8.42 -26.44 -38.45
CA MET A 14 8.60 -25.03 -38.11
C MET A 14 7.34 -24.40 -37.51
N LYS A 15 6.13 -24.73 -38.01
CA LYS A 15 4.88 -24.25 -37.44
C LYS A 15 4.67 -24.77 -36.00
N LYS A 16 5.00 -26.04 -35.74
CA LYS A 16 4.93 -26.59 -34.37
C LYS A 16 5.90 -25.89 -33.42
N LEU A 17 7.14 -25.62 -33.89
CA LEU A 17 8.14 -24.92 -33.12
C LEU A 17 7.69 -23.47 -32.80
N PHE A 18 7.11 -22.77 -33.78
CA PHE A 18 6.54 -21.44 -33.57
C PHE A 18 5.36 -21.44 -32.58
N LEU A 19 4.50 -22.46 -32.64
CA LEU A 19 3.37 -22.62 -31.72
C LEU A 19 3.85 -22.87 -30.28
N MET A 20 4.90 -23.69 -30.12
CA MET A 20 5.51 -23.97 -28.82
C MET A 20 6.19 -22.73 -28.24
N ILE A 21 6.90 -21.94 -29.06
CA ILE A 21 7.53 -20.69 -28.62
C ILE A 21 6.47 -19.66 -28.23
N ALA A 22 5.37 -19.55 -28.99
CA ALA A 22 4.25 -18.67 -28.66
C ALA A 22 3.54 -19.07 -27.36
N LEU A 23 3.41 -20.39 -27.10
CA LEU A 23 2.82 -20.91 -25.87
C LEU A 23 3.69 -20.62 -24.65
N VAL A 24 5.02 -20.78 -24.78
CA VAL A 24 5.99 -20.46 -23.73
C VAL A 24 6.05 -18.94 -23.48
N ALA A 25 6.00 -18.12 -24.53
CA ALA A 25 5.95 -16.66 -24.39
C ALA A 25 4.64 -16.20 -23.70
N ALA A 26 3.50 -16.83 -24.00
CA ALA A 26 2.24 -16.54 -23.35
C ALA A 26 2.25 -16.92 -21.86
N THR A 27 2.91 -18.03 -21.48
CA THR A 27 3.05 -18.41 -20.07
C THR A 27 3.99 -17.48 -19.31
N LEU A 28 5.05 -16.96 -19.95
CA LEU A 28 5.95 -15.98 -19.34
C LEU A 28 5.30 -14.60 -19.16
N MET A 29 4.33 -14.23 -20.00
CA MET A 29 3.57 -12.99 -19.85
C MET A 29 2.55 -13.06 -18.70
N PHE A 30 2.12 -14.26 -18.27
CA PHE A 30 1.19 -14.43 -17.16
C PHE A 30 1.87 -14.44 -15.78
N THR A 31 3.20 -14.61 -15.71
CA THR A 31 3.94 -14.64 -14.45
C THR A 31 4.53 -13.29 -14.03
N SER A 32 4.40 -12.25 -14.84
CA SER A 32 4.92 -10.91 -14.55
C SER A 32 3.89 -9.95 -13.91
N GLY A 33 2.96 -10.46 -13.12
CA GLY A 33 1.90 -9.68 -12.51
C GLY A 33 1.70 -9.84 -11.01
N PHE A 34 2.43 -10.71 -10.36
CA PHE A 34 2.40 -10.85 -8.91
C PHE A 34 3.76 -10.45 -8.32
N ASN A 35 4.02 -9.15 -8.28
CA ASN A 35 4.83 -8.65 -7.18
C ASN A 35 3.95 -8.83 -5.93
N GLU A 36 4.17 -9.89 -5.18
CA GLU A 36 3.87 -9.89 -3.75
C GLU A 36 4.76 -8.76 -3.18
N GLU A 37 4.17 -7.57 -3.04
CA GLU A 37 4.73 -6.55 -2.17
C GLU A 37 4.73 -7.15 -0.76
N ALA A 38 5.88 -7.67 -0.37
CA ALA A 38 6.13 -8.13 0.97
C ALA A 38 5.95 -6.94 1.92
N GLY A 39 4.94 -7.02 2.78
CA GLY A 39 4.71 -6.04 3.81
C GLY A 39 3.40 -5.29 3.66
N TYR A 40 2.51 -5.26 4.50
CA TYR A 40 1.19 -4.59 4.62
C TYR A 40 -0.03 -5.47 4.40
N GLY A 41 -0.27 -6.59 4.91
CA GLY A 41 -1.51 -7.35 4.68
C GLY A 41 -1.93 -7.44 3.19
N GLY A 42 -2.37 -8.56 2.70
CA GLY A 42 -2.71 -8.72 1.28
C GLY A 42 -3.91 -7.86 0.87
N ARG A 43 -3.93 -7.39 -0.38
CA ARG A 43 -5.11 -6.77 -1.00
C ARG A 43 -6.34 -7.66 -0.82
N GLY A 44 -7.43 -7.11 -0.31
CA GLY A 44 -8.67 -7.83 -0.02
C GLY A 44 -8.72 -8.47 1.37
N GLU A 45 -7.62 -8.52 2.11
CA GLU A 45 -7.62 -8.94 3.51
C GLU A 45 -8.34 -7.90 4.39
N THR A 46 -8.91 -8.35 5.49
CA THR A 46 -9.46 -7.42 6.50
C THR A 46 -8.31 -6.69 7.17
N ALA A 47 -8.35 -5.36 7.16
CA ALA A 47 -7.39 -4.54 7.88
C ALA A 47 -7.44 -4.88 9.37
N ALA A 48 -6.28 -5.01 10.02
CA ALA A 48 -6.19 -5.19 11.45
C ALA A 48 -6.88 -4.01 12.16
N ASP A 49 -7.73 -4.32 13.13
CA ASP A 49 -8.37 -3.26 13.91
C ASP A 49 -7.33 -2.64 14.83
N VAL A 50 -7.13 -1.34 14.68
CA VAL A 50 -6.22 -0.58 15.51
C VAL A 50 -6.99 0.50 16.26
N ARG A 51 -6.68 0.64 17.55
CA ARG A 51 -7.10 1.77 18.36
C ARG A 51 -5.97 2.79 18.42
N LEU A 52 -6.24 3.97 17.93
CA LEU A 52 -5.32 5.11 17.90
C LEU A 52 -5.78 6.13 18.93
N GLU A 53 -4.84 6.67 19.70
CA GLU A 53 -5.14 7.63 20.76
C GLU A 53 -4.17 8.80 20.69
N ASN A 54 -4.69 10.01 20.85
CA ASN A 54 -3.94 11.25 20.97
C ASN A 54 -4.57 12.18 22.00
N SER A 55 -4.07 13.41 22.14
CA SER A 55 -4.59 14.40 23.08
C SER A 55 -6.01 14.88 22.78
N PHE A 56 -6.56 14.59 21.61
CA PHE A 56 -7.91 14.97 21.19
C PHE A 56 -8.93 13.85 21.37
N GLY A 57 -8.48 12.63 21.62
CA GLY A 57 -9.36 11.48 21.80
C GLY A 57 -8.79 10.18 21.29
N SER A 58 -9.66 9.21 21.15
CA SER A 58 -9.34 7.86 20.71
C SER A 58 -10.29 7.44 19.60
N VAL A 59 -9.76 6.81 18.55
CA VAL A 59 -10.52 6.28 17.43
C VAL A 59 -10.13 4.82 17.16
N SER A 60 -11.06 4.05 16.62
CA SER A 60 -10.81 2.71 16.09
C SER A 60 -11.05 2.70 14.59
N LEU A 61 -10.35 1.88 13.83
CA LEU A 61 -10.63 1.73 12.40
C LEU A 61 -12.07 1.28 12.12
N LYS A 62 -12.71 0.61 13.07
CA LYS A 62 -14.13 0.24 12.97
C LYS A 62 -15.07 1.42 12.94
N ASP A 63 -14.70 2.54 13.57
CA ASP A 63 -15.51 3.77 13.60
C ASP A 63 -15.65 4.42 12.21
N TYR A 64 -14.77 4.04 11.28
CA TYR A 64 -14.75 4.55 9.90
C TYR A 64 -15.42 3.62 8.88
N ARG A 65 -16.19 2.62 9.31
CA ARG A 65 -16.96 1.78 8.38
C ARG A 65 -17.90 2.65 7.54
N GLY A 66 -17.97 2.35 6.25
CA GLY A 66 -18.72 3.17 5.28
C GLY A 66 -17.90 4.26 4.60
N GLN A 67 -16.65 4.47 5.02
CA GLN A 67 -15.72 5.45 4.46
C GLN A 67 -14.41 4.78 4.03
N TYR A 68 -13.71 5.38 3.07
CA TYR A 68 -12.32 5.04 2.83
C TYR A 68 -11.43 5.64 3.91
N VAL A 69 -10.45 4.87 4.38
CA VAL A 69 -9.42 5.32 5.31
C VAL A 69 -8.05 5.14 4.68
N LEU A 70 -7.26 6.18 4.70
CA LEU A 70 -5.86 6.15 4.28
C LEU A 70 -4.99 6.19 5.54
N LEU A 71 -4.45 5.04 5.93
CA LEU A 71 -3.61 4.87 7.11
C LEU A 71 -2.15 4.95 6.69
N SER A 72 -1.46 6.03 7.06
CA SER A 72 -0.06 6.29 6.71
C SER A 72 0.85 6.07 7.92
N PHE A 73 1.87 5.24 7.75
CA PHE A 73 2.91 5.02 8.75
C PHE A 73 4.12 5.87 8.42
N TRP A 74 4.62 6.63 9.39
CA TRP A 74 5.73 7.55 9.16
C TRP A 74 6.64 7.73 10.38
N SER A 75 7.82 8.28 10.17
CA SER A 75 8.77 8.67 11.19
C SER A 75 9.50 9.93 10.76
N SER A 76 9.92 10.77 11.69
CA SER A 76 10.71 11.96 11.40
C SER A 76 12.09 11.66 10.81
N GLU A 77 12.64 10.47 11.08
CA GLU A 77 13.93 10.02 10.52
C GLU A 77 13.80 9.55 9.06
N ASP A 78 12.59 9.20 8.61
CA ASP A 78 12.32 8.80 7.23
C ASP A 78 11.63 9.93 6.44
N ALA A 79 12.45 10.73 5.76
CA ALA A 79 11.98 11.85 4.97
C ALA A 79 10.96 11.46 3.89
N ALA A 80 11.06 10.26 3.32
CA ALA A 80 10.14 9.78 2.30
C ALA A 80 8.75 9.52 2.87
N SER A 81 8.64 8.78 3.97
CA SER A 81 7.36 8.50 4.63
C SER A 81 6.71 9.77 5.18
N ARG A 82 7.50 10.68 5.75
CA ARG A 82 7.04 11.99 6.21
C ARG A 82 6.43 12.82 5.08
N MET A 83 7.15 12.94 3.95
CA MET A 83 6.68 13.68 2.78
C MET A 83 5.40 13.05 2.18
N LEU A 84 5.33 11.73 2.12
CA LEU A 84 4.14 11.01 1.65
C LEU A 84 2.95 11.25 2.58
N CYS A 85 3.14 11.17 3.90
CA CYS A 85 2.10 11.46 4.89
C CYS A 85 1.51 12.87 4.69
N ALA A 86 2.35 13.90 4.51
CA ALA A 86 1.89 15.27 4.25
C ALA A 86 1.15 15.40 2.92
N ASN A 87 1.61 14.71 1.87
CA ASN A 87 0.94 14.71 0.57
C ASN A 87 -0.45 14.06 0.65
N TYR A 88 -0.57 12.91 1.33
CA TYR A 88 -1.85 12.22 1.50
C TYR A 88 -2.82 13.03 2.36
N ALA A 89 -2.36 13.63 3.45
CA ALA A 89 -3.19 14.52 4.28
C ALA A 89 -3.81 15.64 3.42
N ARG A 90 -3.00 16.28 2.57
CA ARG A 90 -3.44 17.33 1.67
C ARG A 90 -4.44 16.83 0.62
N GLU A 91 -4.19 15.69 -0.02
CA GLU A 91 -5.09 15.16 -1.04
C GLU A 91 -6.44 14.70 -0.44
N CYS A 92 -6.42 14.05 0.70
CA CYS A 92 -7.65 13.68 1.42
C CYS A 92 -8.44 14.93 1.85
N GLY A 93 -7.76 15.97 2.35
CA GLY A 93 -8.38 17.25 2.72
C GLY A 93 -9.04 17.97 1.54
N LYS A 94 -8.49 17.88 0.32
CA LYS A 94 -9.04 18.50 -0.88
C LYS A 94 -10.30 17.80 -1.40
N ASN A 95 -10.30 16.49 -1.44
CA ASN A 95 -11.38 15.73 -2.08
C ASN A 95 -12.45 15.19 -1.12
N GLY A 96 -12.14 15.08 0.17
CA GLY A 96 -13.04 14.59 1.20
C GLY A 96 -13.52 13.14 1.03
N LYS A 97 -12.89 12.36 0.12
CA LYS A 97 -13.33 11.00 -0.23
C LYS A 97 -12.74 9.92 0.66
N ALA A 98 -11.62 10.21 1.30
CA ALA A 98 -10.98 9.34 2.28
C ALA A 98 -10.60 10.13 3.53
N VAL A 99 -10.71 9.49 4.69
CA VAL A 99 -10.15 10.01 5.94
C VAL A 99 -8.69 9.62 6.00
N HIS A 100 -7.80 10.59 6.25
CA HIS A 100 -6.39 10.33 6.46
C HIS A 100 -6.08 10.21 7.95
N LEU A 101 -5.38 9.15 8.33
CA LEU A 101 -4.86 8.92 9.68
C LEU A 101 -3.34 8.68 9.57
N GLY A 102 -2.55 9.52 10.21
CA GLY A 102 -1.10 9.38 10.26
C GLY A 102 -0.67 8.70 11.56
N VAL A 103 0.10 7.64 11.45
CA VAL A 103 0.67 6.90 12.58
C VAL A 103 2.17 7.07 12.58
N ASN A 104 2.67 7.73 13.58
CA ASN A 104 4.09 8.01 13.77
C ASN A 104 4.71 7.04 14.78
N PHE A 105 5.96 6.66 14.51
CA PHE A 105 6.70 5.71 15.34
C PHE A 105 7.93 6.33 16.04
N ASP A 106 8.01 7.64 16.15
CA ASP A 106 9.10 8.29 16.87
C ASP A 106 9.00 8.04 18.37
N GLU A 107 10.10 7.67 19.00
CA GLU A 107 10.17 7.49 20.45
C GLU A 107 10.02 8.81 21.21
N GLN A 108 10.40 9.92 20.60
CA GLN A 108 10.33 11.26 21.20
C GLN A 108 9.06 11.99 20.79
N LYS A 109 8.08 12.03 21.68
CA LYS A 109 6.82 12.73 21.45
C LYS A 109 7.00 14.20 21.07
N ALA A 110 7.97 14.90 21.69
CA ALA A 110 8.23 16.30 21.38
C ALA A 110 8.72 16.50 19.94
N LEU A 111 9.48 15.54 19.38
CA LEU A 111 9.91 15.57 17.98
C LEU A 111 8.71 15.36 17.05
N PHE A 112 7.88 14.37 17.35
CA PHE A 112 6.63 14.14 16.62
C PHE A 112 5.76 15.41 16.58
N GLU A 113 5.51 16.03 17.74
CA GLU A 113 4.68 17.25 17.83
C GLU A 113 5.28 18.42 17.01
N ALA A 114 6.61 18.62 17.10
CA ALA A 114 7.30 19.64 16.32
C ALA A 114 7.19 19.42 14.81
N ILE A 115 7.23 18.16 14.35
CA ILE A 115 7.09 17.83 12.92
C ILE A 115 5.63 18.01 12.46
N VAL A 116 4.65 17.61 13.27
CA VAL A 116 3.23 17.81 12.97
C VAL A 116 2.94 19.29 12.74
N ASP A 117 3.49 20.16 13.58
CA ASP A 117 3.37 21.61 13.43
C ASP A 117 4.13 22.14 12.21
N ALA A 118 5.39 21.78 12.04
CA ALA A 118 6.22 22.23 10.93
C ALA A 118 5.67 21.86 9.56
N ASP A 119 5.07 20.66 9.43
CA ASP A 119 4.47 20.17 8.18
C ASP A 119 2.99 20.57 8.03
N SER A 120 2.45 21.35 8.99
CA SER A 120 1.06 21.80 9.01
C SER A 120 0.07 20.64 8.88
N LEU A 121 0.35 19.52 9.56
CA LEU A 121 -0.55 18.37 9.62
C LEU A 121 -1.67 18.62 10.63
N ASP A 122 -2.86 18.07 10.35
CA ASP A 122 -3.95 18.11 11.34
C ASP A 122 -3.61 17.21 12.54
N ALA A 123 -3.27 17.83 13.66
CA ALA A 123 -2.90 17.12 14.89
C ALA A 123 -3.98 16.14 15.40
N LYS A 124 -5.26 16.36 15.05
CA LYS A 124 -6.36 15.45 15.40
C LYS A 124 -6.28 14.14 14.66
N ALA A 125 -5.67 14.14 13.49
CA ALA A 125 -5.50 12.98 12.62
C ALA A 125 -4.09 12.34 12.71
N GLN A 126 -3.25 12.80 13.66
CA GLN A 126 -1.90 12.27 13.86
C GLN A 126 -1.77 11.57 15.20
N TYR A 127 -1.15 10.41 15.22
CA TYR A 127 -1.05 9.52 16.37
C TYR A 127 0.40 9.06 16.53
N ASN A 128 0.99 9.33 17.69
CA ASN A 128 2.33 8.82 18.03
C ASN A 128 2.19 7.54 18.84
N ILE A 129 2.69 6.44 18.29
CA ILE A 129 2.58 5.09 18.87
C ILE A 129 3.97 4.55 19.14
N THR A 130 4.25 4.18 20.37
CA THR A 130 5.56 3.71 20.81
C THR A 130 5.52 2.36 21.54
N GLY A 131 6.68 1.79 21.82
CA GLY A 131 6.84 0.60 22.63
C GLY A 131 6.11 -0.63 22.10
N LYS A 132 5.43 -1.37 22.96
CA LYS A 132 4.74 -2.63 22.58
C LYS A 132 3.60 -2.41 21.58
N ALA A 133 2.90 -1.29 21.66
CA ALA A 133 1.82 -0.98 20.73
C ALA A 133 2.38 -0.73 19.31
N ALA A 134 3.51 -0.03 19.19
CA ALA A 134 4.20 0.14 17.92
C ALA A 134 4.68 -1.19 17.34
N ALA A 135 5.24 -2.08 18.17
CA ALA A 135 5.69 -3.40 17.74
C ALA A 135 4.53 -4.27 17.22
N SER A 136 3.39 -4.28 17.95
CA SER A 136 2.19 -4.98 17.50
C SER A 136 1.70 -4.45 16.16
N LEU A 137 1.60 -3.14 16.03
CA LEU A 137 1.09 -2.49 14.82
C LEU A 137 2.01 -2.73 13.61
N ARG A 138 3.33 -2.70 13.82
CA ARG A 138 4.31 -3.07 12.78
C ARG A 138 4.13 -4.51 12.32
N HIS A 139 3.91 -5.44 13.26
CA HIS A 139 3.64 -6.84 12.94
C HIS A 139 2.31 -7.00 12.18
N ASP A 140 1.22 -6.40 12.69
CA ASP A 140 -0.13 -6.55 12.12
C ASP A 140 -0.23 -6.01 10.69
N TYR A 141 0.51 -4.93 10.41
CA TYR A 141 0.61 -4.32 9.08
C TYR A 141 1.86 -4.75 8.31
N ARG A 142 2.61 -5.74 8.81
CA ARG A 142 3.82 -6.30 8.16
C ARG A 142 4.85 -5.23 7.78
N LEU A 143 5.04 -4.23 8.63
CA LEU A 143 6.03 -3.15 8.46
C LEU A 143 7.45 -3.62 8.82
N GLU A 144 7.83 -4.81 8.37
CA GLU A 144 9.11 -5.42 8.69
C GLU A 144 10.24 -4.79 7.87
N GLY A 145 11.46 -4.87 8.40
CA GLY A 145 12.64 -4.30 7.72
C GLY A 145 12.72 -2.78 7.72
N GLY A 146 11.91 -2.09 8.56
CA GLY A 146 11.95 -0.62 8.67
C GLY A 146 11.22 0.11 7.55
N GLN A 147 10.55 -0.59 6.65
CA GLN A 147 9.75 0.04 5.61
C GLN A 147 8.49 0.67 6.22
N LEU A 148 8.32 1.95 5.97
CA LEU A 148 7.13 2.71 6.34
C LEU A 148 6.34 3.01 5.06
N GLY A 149 5.02 2.89 5.13
CA GLY A 149 4.18 3.09 3.96
C GLY A 149 2.74 3.38 4.31
N THR A 150 1.83 3.16 3.37
CA THR A 150 0.44 3.58 3.50
C THR A 150 -0.48 2.48 3.00
N VAL A 151 -1.57 2.25 3.70
CA VAL A 151 -2.65 1.36 3.26
C VAL A 151 -3.94 2.14 3.06
N LEU A 152 -4.60 1.88 1.94
CA LEU A 152 -5.96 2.34 1.68
C LEU A 152 -6.93 1.25 2.12
N ILE A 153 -7.82 1.58 3.02
CA ILE A 153 -8.84 0.68 3.56
C ILE A 153 -10.20 1.06 2.97
N ASP A 154 -10.92 0.10 2.44
CA ASP A 154 -12.24 0.29 1.83
C ASP A 154 -13.35 0.49 2.88
N PRO A 155 -14.56 0.94 2.50
CA PRO A 155 -15.69 1.12 3.42
C PRO A 155 -16.11 -0.15 4.16
N LYS A 156 -15.73 -1.33 3.68
CA LYS A 156 -15.97 -2.62 4.36
C LYS A 156 -14.85 -2.97 5.35
N GLY A 157 -13.79 -2.16 5.41
CA GLY A 157 -12.63 -2.34 6.27
C GLY A 157 -11.63 -3.35 5.75
N ARG A 158 -11.53 -3.51 4.45
CA ARG A 158 -10.53 -4.36 3.80
C ARG A 158 -9.47 -3.50 3.14
N ILE A 159 -8.27 -4.03 3.04
CA ILE A 159 -7.17 -3.37 2.34
C ILE A 159 -7.49 -3.33 0.84
N ALA A 160 -7.76 -2.14 0.33
CA ALA A 160 -8.03 -1.90 -1.09
C ALA A 160 -6.75 -1.69 -1.89
N ALA A 161 -5.76 -1.01 -1.30
CA ALA A 161 -4.46 -0.78 -1.92
C ALA A 161 -3.37 -0.62 -0.86
N VAL A 162 -2.14 -0.91 -1.27
CA VAL A 162 -0.92 -0.70 -0.50
C VAL A 162 -0.07 0.30 -1.28
N ASN A 163 0.48 1.28 -0.59
CA ASN A 163 1.25 2.39 -1.15
C ASN A 163 0.58 3.01 -2.40
N PRO A 164 -0.72 3.39 -2.32
CA PRO A 164 -1.40 4.02 -3.44
C PRO A 164 -0.71 5.33 -3.77
N THR A 165 -0.68 5.74 -5.04
CA THR A 165 -0.16 7.08 -5.36
C THR A 165 -1.17 8.16 -4.96
N PRO A 166 -0.73 9.41 -4.70
CA PRO A 166 -1.65 10.53 -4.42
C PRO A 166 -2.70 10.72 -5.52
N GLU A 167 -2.35 10.45 -6.80
CA GLU A 167 -3.26 10.53 -7.93
C GLU A 167 -4.33 9.43 -7.90
N GLN A 168 -4.03 8.27 -7.32
CA GLN A 168 -5.02 7.22 -7.10
C GLN A 168 -6.02 7.62 -6.02
N ILE A 169 -5.55 8.27 -4.95
CA ILE A 169 -6.43 8.83 -3.91
C ILE A 169 -7.32 9.94 -4.45
N ALA A 170 -6.78 10.81 -5.30
CA ALA A 170 -7.55 11.88 -5.94
C ALA A 170 -8.72 11.37 -6.82
N LYS A 171 -8.65 10.14 -7.28
CA LYS A 171 -9.66 9.50 -8.17
C LYS A 171 -10.72 8.68 -7.42
N LEU A 172 -10.60 8.48 -6.09
CA LEU A 172 -11.64 7.83 -5.29
C LEU A 172 -12.95 8.59 -5.42
#